data_d99f536a5a0854eef01b7103200828db
#
_entry.id   d99f536a5a0854eef01b7103200828db
#
_cell.length_a   1.000
_cell.length_b   1.000
_cell.length_c   1.000
_cell.angle_alpha   90.00
_cell.angle_beta   90.00
_cell.angle_gamma   90.00
#
_symmetry.space_group_name_H-M   'P 1'
#
loop_
_entity.id
_entity.type
_entity.pdbx_description
1 polymer ?
#
loop_
_entity_poly.entity_id
_entity_poly.type
_entity_poly.pdbx_seq_one_letter_code
_entity_poly.pdbx_strand_id
1 'polypeptide(L)'
;KRAGLEREGMFRRMEKGCIFRRRAYRMTRMKRIAVYAGSFDPLTNGHLWMIRQGARMFDELIVAMGDNPDKRYTFSHEERMDMLRVALSDMPDVRIAEFHNRFLVDFANEHGATFMLRGIRSTQDYEYERVMRHINADMAPKVCTVFLMPPRDTAELSSSMIKGLIGPEGWESQVSRYVPHNVFAMLKEKYREGFPRS
;
A
#
# COMPACT_ATOMS: atom_id res chain seq x y z
N LYS A 1 -6.98 -61.48 39.42
CA LYS A 1 -6.02 -61.59 38.29
C LYS A 1 -6.65 -61.59 36.87
N ARG A 2 -8.00 -61.46 36.73
CA ARG A 2 -8.66 -61.45 35.40
C ARG A 2 -9.07 -60.04 34.88
N ALA A 3 -8.99 -58.99 35.70
CA ALA A 3 -9.43 -57.62 35.30
C ALA A 3 -8.32 -56.78 34.65
N GLY A 4 -7.04 -57.26 34.64
CA GLY A 4 -5.90 -56.51 34.06
C GLY A 4 -5.67 -56.76 32.57
N LEU A 5 -6.13 -57.88 32.03
CA LEU A 5 -5.85 -58.28 30.65
C LEU A 5 -6.85 -57.73 29.62
N GLU A 6 -8.03 -57.34 30.08
CA GLU A 6 -9.03 -56.74 29.18
C GLU A 6 -8.78 -55.24 28.85
N ARG A 7 -8.10 -54.55 29.71
CA ARG A 7 -7.77 -53.12 29.46
C ARG A 7 -6.64 -52.95 28.45
N GLU A 8 -5.65 -53.82 28.40
CA GLU A 8 -4.56 -53.72 27.40
C GLU A 8 -5.00 -54.12 26.00
N GLY A 9 -5.99 -55.02 25.86
CA GLY A 9 -6.54 -55.40 24.57
C GLY A 9 -7.36 -54.28 23.90
N MET A 10 -8.03 -53.46 24.70
CA MET A 10 -8.85 -52.36 24.20
C MET A 10 -8.00 -51.14 23.74
N PHE A 11 -6.87 -50.88 24.42
CA PHE A 11 -5.98 -49.82 24.03
C PHE A 11 -5.21 -50.12 22.72
N ARG A 12 -4.80 -51.37 22.51
CA ARG A 12 -4.13 -51.80 21.26
C ARG A 12 -5.08 -51.84 20.03
N ARG A 13 -6.39 -51.90 20.24
CA ARG A 13 -7.37 -51.86 19.13
C ARG A 13 -7.71 -50.44 18.67
N MET A 14 -7.48 -49.43 19.51
CA MET A 14 -7.68 -48.04 19.15
C MET A 14 -6.53 -47.46 18.34
N GLU A 15 -5.29 -48.02 18.44
CA GLU A 15 -4.15 -47.51 17.65
C GLU A 15 -4.13 -47.94 16.18
N LYS A 16 -4.93 -48.95 15.78
CA LYS A 16 -4.94 -49.45 14.41
C LYS A 16 -6.09 -48.93 13.52
N GLY A 17 -6.97 -48.09 14.06
CA GLY A 17 -8.18 -47.59 13.34
C GLY A 17 -8.19 -46.15 12.93
N CYS A 18 -7.25 -45.37 13.40
CA CYS A 18 -7.21 -43.92 13.11
C CYS A 18 -6.02 -43.58 12.20
N ILE A 19 -5.98 -44.25 11.03
CA ILE A 19 -5.25 -43.66 9.91
C ILE A 19 -6.10 -42.47 9.45
N PHE A 20 -5.99 -41.35 10.18
CA PHE A 20 -6.28 -40.05 9.59
C PHE A 20 -5.35 -39.93 8.38
N ARG A 21 -5.82 -40.34 7.22
CA ARG A 21 -5.29 -39.84 5.96
C ARG A 21 -5.36 -38.32 6.11
N ARG A 22 -4.25 -37.68 6.51
CA ARG A 22 -4.00 -36.30 6.27
C ARG A 22 -4.01 -36.15 4.75
N ARG A 23 -5.23 -36.09 4.20
CA ARG A 23 -5.48 -35.55 2.88
C ARG A 23 -4.98 -34.12 3.06
N ALA A 24 -3.75 -33.86 2.61
CA ALA A 24 -3.23 -32.52 2.50
C ALA A 24 -4.23 -31.81 1.56
N TYR A 25 -5.25 -31.20 2.16
CA TYR A 25 -6.01 -30.16 1.51
C TYR A 25 -4.97 -29.07 1.25
N ARG A 26 -4.36 -29.13 0.07
CA ARG A 26 -3.65 -28.01 -0.51
C ARG A 26 -4.76 -26.98 -0.78
N MET A 27 -5.22 -26.31 0.28
CA MET A 27 -5.95 -25.07 0.13
C MET A 27 -5.01 -24.17 -0.65
N THR A 28 -5.28 -24.01 -1.92
CA THR A 28 -4.68 -22.95 -2.72
C THR A 28 -5.01 -21.68 -1.97
N ARG A 29 -4.04 -21.19 -1.18
CA ARG A 29 -4.15 -19.93 -0.46
C ARG A 29 -4.47 -18.86 -1.49
N MET A 30 -5.63 -18.25 -1.39
CA MET A 30 -5.98 -17.12 -2.26
C MET A 30 -4.91 -16.03 -2.09
N LYS A 31 -4.41 -15.53 -3.22
CA LYS A 31 -3.40 -14.48 -3.24
C LYS A 31 -3.98 -13.22 -2.58
N ARG A 32 -3.26 -12.67 -1.61
CA ARG A 32 -3.65 -11.42 -0.95
C ARG A 32 -3.13 -10.26 -1.78
N ILE A 33 -4.01 -9.63 -2.54
CA ILE A 33 -3.68 -8.49 -3.39
C ILE A 33 -4.23 -7.23 -2.73
N ALA A 34 -3.39 -6.21 -2.59
CA ALA A 34 -3.77 -4.91 -2.06
C ALA A 34 -3.56 -3.78 -3.08
N VAL A 35 -4.37 -2.75 -3.00
CA VAL A 35 -4.20 -1.49 -3.74
C VAL A 35 -3.78 -0.39 -2.78
N TYR A 36 -2.71 0.34 -3.10
CA TYR A 36 -2.32 1.58 -2.47
C TYR A 36 -2.39 2.71 -3.50
N ALA A 37 -3.28 3.67 -3.29
CA ALA A 37 -3.52 4.74 -4.26
C ALA A 37 -3.03 6.10 -3.77
N GLY A 38 -2.54 6.90 -4.72
CA GLY A 38 -2.13 8.26 -4.47
C GLY A 38 -1.96 9.05 -5.76
N SER A 39 -1.80 10.37 -5.64
CA SER A 39 -1.45 11.23 -6.78
C SER A 39 0.06 11.31 -7.01
N PHE A 40 0.87 11.05 -5.98
CA PHE A 40 2.35 11.04 -6.02
C PHE A 40 2.96 12.29 -6.66
N ASP A 41 2.49 13.46 -6.27
CA ASP A 41 2.87 14.77 -6.84
C ASP A 41 3.56 15.70 -5.82
N PRO A 42 4.85 15.46 -5.51
CA PRO A 42 5.69 14.34 -5.93
C PRO A 42 5.57 13.11 -5.01
N LEU A 43 6.18 12.00 -5.43
CA LEU A 43 6.43 10.83 -4.59
C LEU A 43 7.35 11.21 -3.43
N THR A 44 7.05 10.77 -2.20
CA THR A 44 7.82 11.06 -0.98
C THR A 44 8.33 9.78 -0.31
N ASN A 45 9.28 9.91 0.62
CA ASN A 45 9.74 8.79 1.44
C ASN A 45 8.62 8.22 2.32
N GLY A 46 7.60 9.03 2.68
CA GLY A 46 6.39 8.55 3.36
C GLY A 46 5.58 7.60 2.47
N HIS A 47 5.40 7.92 1.19
CA HIS A 47 4.76 7.01 0.23
C HIS A 47 5.58 5.73 0.04
N LEU A 48 6.92 5.83 -0.10
CA LEU A 48 7.78 4.65 -0.22
C LEU A 48 7.71 3.75 1.02
N TRP A 49 7.62 4.34 2.22
CA TRP A 49 7.43 3.56 3.43
C TRP A 49 6.13 2.74 3.37
N MET A 50 5.02 3.38 3.00
CA MET A 50 3.72 2.70 2.81
C MET A 50 3.81 1.56 1.79
N ILE A 51 4.45 1.81 0.65
CA ILE A 51 4.62 0.82 -0.42
C ILE A 51 5.46 -0.37 0.08
N ARG A 52 6.58 -0.11 0.76
CA ARG A 52 7.44 -1.17 1.32
C ARG A 52 6.71 -2.00 2.38
N GLN A 53 5.90 -1.38 3.24
CA GLN A 53 5.09 -2.13 4.20
C GLN A 53 4.01 -2.96 3.51
N GLY A 54 3.33 -2.40 2.51
CA GLY A 54 2.36 -3.12 1.70
C GLY A 54 2.96 -4.35 1.01
N ALA A 55 4.13 -4.20 0.38
CA ALA A 55 4.85 -5.31 -0.27
C ALA A 55 5.27 -6.43 0.71
N ARG A 56 5.52 -6.10 1.98
CA ARG A 56 5.79 -7.11 3.03
C ARG A 56 4.54 -7.81 3.54
N MET A 57 3.40 -7.15 3.52
CA MET A 57 2.14 -7.64 4.11
C MET A 57 1.30 -8.45 3.12
N PHE A 58 1.39 -8.15 1.84
CA PHE A 58 0.57 -8.74 0.78
C PHE A 58 1.42 -9.53 -0.21
N ASP A 59 0.79 -10.47 -0.89
CA ASP A 59 1.46 -11.30 -1.90
C ASP A 59 1.64 -10.54 -3.23
N GLU A 60 0.89 -9.44 -3.41
CA GLU A 60 1.05 -8.43 -4.47
C GLU A 60 0.51 -7.08 -3.98
N LEU A 61 1.24 -6.01 -4.27
CA LEU A 61 0.79 -4.64 -4.06
C LEU A 61 0.63 -3.91 -5.39
N ILE A 62 -0.55 -3.36 -5.63
CA ILE A 62 -0.82 -2.49 -6.77
C ILE A 62 -0.69 -1.04 -6.29
N VAL A 63 0.32 -0.33 -6.75
CA VAL A 63 0.47 1.11 -6.55
C VAL A 63 -0.31 1.80 -7.66
N ALA A 64 -1.46 2.34 -7.32
CA ALA A 64 -2.40 2.92 -8.26
C ALA A 64 -2.27 4.45 -8.28
N MET A 65 -1.80 5.02 -9.40
CA MET A 65 -1.78 6.45 -9.59
C MET A 65 -3.13 6.93 -10.10
N GLY A 66 -3.74 7.86 -9.36
CA GLY A 66 -5.02 8.47 -9.73
C GLY A 66 -4.91 9.97 -9.88
N ASP A 67 -5.68 10.51 -10.81
CA ASP A 67 -5.85 11.93 -10.99
C ASP A 67 -7.13 12.42 -10.30
N ASN A 68 -6.99 13.49 -9.51
CA ASN A 68 -8.12 14.23 -8.98
C ASN A 68 -8.32 15.47 -9.86
N PRO A 69 -9.45 15.62 -10.56
CA PRO A 69 -9.69 16.74 -11.46
C PRO A 69 -9.68 18.12 -10.76
N ASP A 70 -9.92 18.13 -9.43
CA ASP A 70 -9.91 19.37 -8.64
C ASP A 70 -8.51 19.80 -8.19
N LYS A 71 -7.47 18.98 -8.49
CA LYS A 71 -6.08 19.28 -8.10
C LYS A 71 -5.28 19.86 -9.25
N ARG A 72 -4.52 20.92 -8.95
CA ARG A 72 -3.44 21.36 -9.82
C ARG A 72 -2.17 20.56 -9.48
N TYR A 73 -1.64 19.86 -10.46
CA TYR A 73 -0.44 19.06 -10.32
C TYR A 73 0.82 19.86 -10.69
N THR A 74 1.88 19.65 -9.93
CA THR A 74 3.21 20.19 -10.20
C THR A 74 3.88 19.43 -11.34
N PHE A 75 3.72 18.12 -11.36
CA PHE A 75 4.28 17.23 -12.34
C PHE A 75 3.20 16.69 -13.27
N SER A 76 3.53 16.54 -14.54
CA SER A 76 2.64 15.89 -15.50
C SER A 76 2.35 14.44 -15.09
N HIS A 77 1.35 13.84 -15.72
CA HIS A 77 0.99 12.44 -15.50
C HIS A 77 2.20 11.52 -15.76
N GLU A 78 2.89 11.70 -16.89
CA GLU A 78 4.05 10.89 -17.28
C GLU A 78 5.23 11.08 -16.32
N GLU A 79 5.53 12.33 -15.92
CA GLU A 79 6.59 12.61 -14.94
C GLU A 79 6.34 11.86 -13.60
N ARG A 80 5.10 11.81 -13.13
CA ARG A 80 4.73 11.10 -11.89
C ARG A 80 4.82 9.59 -12.04
N MET A 81 4.45 9.06 -13.20
CA MET A 81 4.62 7.63 -13.52
C MET A 81 6.09 7.25 -13.55
N ASP A 82 6.94 8.07 -14.14
CA ASP A 82 8.39 7.84 -14.18
C ASP A 82 9.03 7.89 -12.79
N MET A 83 8.57 8.80 -11.91
CA MET A 83 8.96 8.78 -10.50
C MET A 83 8.71 7.43 -9.85
N LEU A 84 7.52 6.86 -10.08
CA LEU A 84 7.14 5.56 -9.54
C LEU A 84 7.95 4.41 -10.18
N ARG A 85 8.06 4.38 -11.50
CA ARG A 85 8.80 3.33 -12.23
C ARG A 85 10.24 3.22 -11.76
N VAL A 86 10.93 4.37 -11.62
CA VAL A 86 12.32 4.39 -11.16
C VAL A 86 12.43 4.03 -9.68
N ALA A 87 11.58 4.62 -8.83
CA ALA A 87 11.65 4.43 -7.38
C ALA A 87 11.25 3.01 -6.92
N LEU A 88 10.51 2.25 -7.75
CA LEU A 88 10.00 0.91 -7.42
C LEU A 88 10.63 -0.19 -8.29
N SER A 89 11.67 0.13 -9.06
CA SER A 89 12.30 -0.80 -10.03
C SER A 89 12.90 -2.05 -9.39
N ASP A 90 13.23 -2.01 -8.12
CA ASP A 90 13.79 -3.11 -7.32
C ASP A 90 12.72 -3.92 -6.54
N MET A 91 11.43 -3.66 -6.78
CA MET A 91 10.32 -4.26 -6.03
C MET A 91 9.44 -5.14 -6.94
N PRO A 92 9.81 -6.42 -7.17
CA PRO A 92 9.13 -7.29 -8.15
C PRO A 92 7.66 -7.61 -7.78
N ASP A 93 7.30 -7.56 -6.50
CA ASP A 93 5.94 -7.83 -6.01
C ASP A 93 5.04 -6.58 -6.01
N VAL A 94 5.57 -5.46 -6.54
CA VAL A 94 4.84 -4.20 -6.68
C VAL A 94 4.53 -3.94 -8.15
N ARG A 95 3.25 -3.83 -8.46
CA ARG A 95 2.76 -3.46 -9.79
C ARG A 95 2.27 -2.02 -9.80
N ILE A 96 2.74 -1.22 -10.74
CA ILE A 96 2.24 0.14 -10.96
C ILE A 96 1.04 0.07 -11.91
N ALA A 97 0.00 0.82 -11.60
CA ALA A 97 -1.20 0.95 -12.43
C ALA A 97 -1.77 2.36 -12.35
N GLU A 98 -2.65 2.67 -13.27
CA GLU A 98 -3.34 3.96 -13.37
C GLU A 98 -4.84 3.76 -13.25
N PHE A 99 -5.53 4.72 -12.65
CA PHE A 99 -6.99 4.75 -12.68
C PHE A 99 -7.51 6.18 -12.85
N HIS A 100 -8.52 6.33 -13.70
CA HIS A 100 -9.07 7.63 -14.04
C HIS A 100 -10.58 7.58 -13.90
N ASN A 101 -11.16 8.67 -13.38
CA ASN A 101 -12.60 8.94 -13.37
C ASN A 101 -13.47 7.77 -12.86
N ARG A 102 -13.04 7.10 -11.79
CA ARG A 102 -13.78 5.99 -11.15
C ARG A 102 -13.43 5.84 -9.67
N PHE A 103 -14.25 5.12 -8.93
CA PHE A 103 -13.95 4.83 -7.53
C PHE A 103 -12.79 3.85 -7.39
N LEU A 104 -11.96 4.09 -6.40
CA LEU A 104 -10.80 3.23 -6.11
C LEU A 104 -11.23 1.80 -5.76
N VAL A 105 -12.35 1.64 -5.09
CA VAL A 105 -12.86 0.33 -4.69
C VAL A 105 -13.29 -0.53 -5.89
N ASP A 106 -13.84 0.09 -6.95
CA ASP A 106 -14.18 -0.59 -8.20
C ASP A 106 -12.91 -1.02 -8.93
N PHE A 107 -11.92 -0.12 -8.99
CA PHE A 107 -10.61 -0.44 -9.54
C PHE A 107 -9.97 -1.63 -8.80
N ALA A 108 -10.01 -1.63 -7.45
CA ALA A 108 -9.49 -2.72 -6.65
C ALA A 108 -10.17 -4.06 -6.98
N ASN A 109 -11.50 -4.07 -7.05
CA ASN A 109 -12.30 -5.25 -7.34
C ASN A 109 -11.99 -5.83 -8.74
N GLU A 110 -11.90 -4.99 -9.77
CA GLU A 110 -11.55 -5.39 -11.15
C GLU A 110 -10.16 -6.02 -11.24
N HIS A 111 -9.22 -5.59 -10.40
CA HIS A 111 -7.86 -6.14 -10.35
C HIS A 111 -7.71 -7.32 -9.40
N GLY A 112 -8.83 -7.84 -8.88
CA GLY A 112 -8.85 -8.96 -7.94
C GLY A 112 -8.24 -8.63 -6.57
N ALA A 113 -8.07 -7.34 -6.26
CA ALA A 113 -7.59 -6.92 -4.96
C ALA A 113 -8.71 -6.99 -3.92
N THR A 114 -8.43 -7.68 -2.83
CA THR A 114 -9.35 -7.80 -1.69
C THR A 114 -8.97 -6.87 -0.54
N PHE A 115 -7.92 -6.08 -0.71
CA PHE A 115 -7.46 -5.11 0.27
C PHE A 115 -7.19 -3.74 -0.36
N MET A 116 -7.52 -2.68 0.38
CA MET A 116 -7.05 -1.32 0.12
C MET A 116 -6.17 -0.89 1.28
N LEU A 117 -4.96 -0.42 0.98
CA LEU A 117 -4.00 0.08 1.96
C LEU A 117 -4.10 1.60 2.06
N ARG A 118 -4.26 2.12 3.28
CA ARG A 118 -4.39 3.56 3.55
C ARG A 118 -3.49 3.97 4.71
N GLY A 119 -2.90 5.16 4.61
CA GLY A 119 -2.08 5.74 5.68
C GLY A 119 -2.90 6.65 6.57
N ILE A 120 -2.74 6.55 7.90
CA ILE A 120 -3.30 7.49 8.87
C ILE A 120 -2.14 8.17 9.59
N ARG A 121 -2.03 9.49 9.48
CA ARG A 121 -0.96 10.31 10.08
C ARG A 121 -1.51 11.25 11.16
N SER A 122 -2.78 11.61 11.04
CA SER A 122 -3.45 12.57 11.91
C SER A 122 -4.87 12.14 12.26
N THR A 123 -5.48 12.80 13.24
CA THR A 123 -6.90 12.62 13.55
C THR A 123 -7.78 12.99 12.36
N GLN A 124 -7.40 13.99 11.58
CA GLN A 124 -8.16 14.41 10.40
C GLN A 124 -8.12 13.34 9.31
N ASP A 125 -6.94 12.71 9.06
CA ASP A 125 -6.83 11.56 8.15
C ASP A 125 -7.76 10.43 8.63
N TYR A 126 -7.74 10.12 9.93
CA TYR A 126 -8.60 9.08 10.51
C TYR A 126 -10.09 9.35 10.28
N GLU A 127 -10.56 10.56 10.58
CA GLU A 127 -11.98 10.90 10.41
C GLU A 127 -12.42 10.79 8.95
N TYR A 128 -11.60 11.26 8.01
CA TYR A 128 -11.87 11.13 6.58
C TYR A 128 -11.88 9.65 6.13
N GLU A 129 -10.85 8.91 6.48
CA GLU A 129 -10.69 7.52 6.05
C GLU A 129 -11.75 6.60 6.71
N ARG A 130 -12.20 6.92 7.93
CA ARG A 130 -13.30 6.22 8.59
C ARG A 130 -14.59 6.31 7.77
N VAL A 131 -14.96 7.50 7.30
CA VAL A 131 -16.14 7.71 6.46
C VAL A 131 -15.98 6.97 5.13
N MET A 132 -14.84 7.16 4.46
CA MET A 132 -14.56 6.50 3.18
C MET A 132 -14.57 4.97 3.28
N ARG A 133 -14.09 4.42 4.39
CA ARG A 133 -14.13 2.97 4.63
C ARG A 133 -15.55 2.43 4.67
N HIS A 134 -16.51 3.15 5.26
CA HIS A 134 -17.91 2.73 5.29
C HIS A 134 -18.52 2.76 3.89
N ILE A 135 -18.33 3.86 3.16
CA ILE A 135 -18.81 3.99 1.78
C ILE A 135 -18.23 2.88 0.88
N ASN A 136 -16.93 2.65 0.97
CA ASN A 136 -16.28 1.58 0.19
C ASN A 136 -16.79 0.17 0.55
N ALA A 137 -17.12 -0.08 1.84
CA ALA A 137 -17.67 -1.35 2.27
C ALA A 137 -19.09 -1.58 1.75
N ASP A 138 -19.89 -0.51 1.61
CA ASP A 138 -21.23 -0.60 1.02
C ASP A 138 -21.14 -0.90 -0.49
N MET A 139 -20.17 -0.31 -1.20
CA MET A 139 -19.97 -0.50 -2.63
C MET A 139 -19.35 -1.86 -2.98
N ALA A 140 -18.36 -2.31 -2.19
CA ALA A 140 -17.65 -3.57 -2.42
C ALA A 140 -17.34 -4.29 -1.10
N PRO A 141 -18.32 -5.05 -0.54
CA PRO A 141 -18.19 -5.70 0.78
C PRO A 141 -17.03 -6.70 0.91
N LYS A 142 -16.48 -7.16 -0.22
CA LYS A 142 -15.33 -8.09 -0.24
C LYS A 142 -13.98 -7.39 -0.14
N VAL A 143 -13.92 -6.07 -0.29
CA VAL A 143 -12.68 -5.30 -0.23
C VAL A 143 -12.50 -4.73 1.18
N CYS A 144 -11.46 -5.19 1.87
CA CYS A 144 -11.14 -4.75 3.23
C CYS A 144 -10.17 -3.58 3.20
N THR A 145 -10.46 -2.50 3.92
CA THR A 145 -9.50 -1.39 4.11
C THR A 145 -8.57 -1.70 5.28
N VAL A 146 -7.28 -1.65 5.03
CA VAL A 146 -6.21 -1.80 6.03
C VAL A 146 -5.55 -0.45 6.24
N PHE A 147 -5.47 -0.03 7.50
CA PHE A 147 -4.84 1.23 7.88
C PHE A 147 -3.46 0.99 8.45
N LEU A 148 -2.47 1.77 7.99
CA LEU A 148 -1.15 1.81 8.59
C LEU A 148 -0.84 3.20 9.13
N MET A 149 -0.21 3.23 10.27
CA MET A 149 0.32 4.46 10.85
C MET A 149 1.83 4.52 10.57
N PRO A 150 2.30 5.50 9.79
CA PRO A 150 3.72 5.65 9.52
C PRO A 150 4.49 6.00 10.80
N PRO A 151 5.77 5.63 10.90
CA PRO A 151 6.62 6.02 12.01
C PRO A 151 6.87 7.53 12.03
N ARG A 152 7.31 8.03 13.17
CA ARG A 152 7.43 9.47 13.46
C ARG A 152 8.26 10.25 12.45
N ASP A 153 9.30 9.65 11.91
CA ASP A 153 10.21 10.25 10.93
C ASP A 153 9.60 10.44 9.53
N THR A 154 8.49 9.74 9.24
CA THR A 154 7.78 9.81 7.96
C THR A 154 6.30 10.21 8.10
N ALA A 155 5.79 10.32 9.33
CA ALA A 155 4.37 10.62 9.59
C ALA A 155 3.93 11.96 9.00
N GLU A 156 4.79 12.98 9.08
CA GLU A 156 4.47 14.32 8.59
C GLU A 156 4.75 14.52 7.10
N LEU A 157 5.35 13.50 6.42
CA LEU A 157 5.72 13.63 5.02
C LEU A 157 4.51 13.58 4.10
N SER A 158 4.27 14.65 3.38
CA SER A 158 3.25 14.74 2.34
C SER A 158 3.79 15.48 1.11
N SER A 159 3.17 15.25 -0.04
CA SER A 159 3.50 16.00 -1.27
C SER A 159 3.31 17.50 -1.09
N SER A 160 2.29 17.91 -0.35
CA SER A 160 2.02 19.33 -0.08
C SER A 160 3.11 19.94 0.81
N MET A 161 3.56 19.21 1.85
CA MET A 161 4.68 19.65 2.68
C MET A 161 5.95 19.82 1.85
N ILE A 162 6.28 18.86 0.98
CA ILE A 162 7.45 18.97 0.09
C ILE A 162 7.35 20.22 -0.78
N LYS A 163 6.21 20.46 -1.42
CA LYS A 163 5.98 21.66 -2.24
C LYS A 163 6.12 22.96 -1.45
N GLY A 164 5.67 22.98 -0.21
CA GLY A 164 5.78 24.13 0.69
C GLY A 164 7.21 24.43 1.17
N LEU A 165 8.12 23.47 1.08
CA LEU A 165 9.54 23.65 1.44
C LEU A 165 10.38 24.21 0.30
N ILE A 166 9.89 24.16 -0.94
CA ILE A 166 10.63 24.62 -2.12
C ILE A 166 10.51 26.15 -2.21
N GLY A 167 11.63 26.85 -2.46
CA GLY A 167 11.69 28.29 -2.70
C GLY A 167 12.73 29.05 -1.88
N PRO A 168 12.72 28.94 -0.54
CA PRO A 168 13.77 29.57 0.27
C PRO A 168 15.17 29.08 -0.11
N GLU A 169 16.18 29.92 0.06
CA GLU A 169 17.57 29.53 -0.17
C GLU A 169 17.94 28.28 0.65
N GLY A 170 18.60 27.32 0.01
CA GLY A 170 19.01 26.05 0.64
C GLY A 170 17.90 25.01 0.79
N TRP A 171 16.74 25.20 0.16
CA TRP A 171 15.63 24.25 0.18
C TRP A 171 16.04 22.82 -0.25
N GLU A 172 16.99 22.72 -1.17
CA GLU A 172 17.48 21.43 -1.70
C GLU A 172 18.03 20.53 -0.59
N SER A 173 18.77 21.12 0.36
CA SER A 173 19.35 20.36 1.47
C SER A 173 18.27 19.76 2.39
N GLN A 174 17.13 20.41 2.50
CA GLN A 174 16.00 19.92 3.30
C GLN A 174 15.18 18.90 2.53
N VAL A 175 14.76 19.23 1.31
CA VAL A 175 13.88 18.39 0.49
C VAL A 175 14.54 17.06 0.11
N SER A 176 15.86 17.06 -0.16
CA SER A 176 16.60 15.82 -0.49
C SER A 176 16.46 14.70 0.56
N ARG A 177 16.17 15.06 1.81
CA ARG A 177 15.98 14.09 2.92
C ARG A 177 14.63 13.39 2.89
N TYR A 178 13.65 13.95 2.20
CA TYR A 178 12.24 13.56 2.30
C TYR A 178 11.70 12.92 1.04
N VAL A 179 12.44 12.94 -0.05
CA VAL A 179 12.04 12.36 -1.33
C VAL A 179 13.10 11.39 -1.86
N PRO A 180 12.74 10.42 -2.70
CA PRO A 180 13.71 9.58 -3.40
C PRO A 180 14.66 10.39 -4.28
N HIS A 181 15.86 9.86 -4.53
CA HIS A 181 16.88 10.55 -5.30
C HIS A 181 16.42 10.97 -6.71
N ASN A 182 15.73 10.09 -7.43
CA ASN A 182 15.19 10.40 -8.75
C ASN A 182 14.15 11.52 -8.70
N VAL A 183 13.29 11.55 -7.68
CA VAL A 183 12.31 12.63 -7.46
C VAL A 183 13.02 13.94 -7.13
N PHE A 184 14.08 13.91 -6.30
CA PHE A 184 14.87 15.08 -5.99
C PHE A 184 15.54 15.68 -7.24
N ALA A 185 16.07 14.84 -8.11
CA ALA A 185 16.65 15.28 -9.38
C ALA A 185 15.60 16.00 -10.26
N MET A 186 14.39 15.44 -10.37
CA MET A 186 13.28 16.06 -11.12
C MET A 186 12.80 17.37 -10.49
N LEU A 187 12.77 17.46 -9.16
CA LEU A 187 12.45 18.71 -8.46
C LEU A 187 13.49 19.79 -8.76
N LYS A 188 14.78 19.48 -8.69
CA LYS A 188 15.86 20.42 -9.02
C LYS A 188 15.77 20.93 -10.46
N GLU A 189 15.49 20.04 -11.40
CA GLU A 189 15.35 20.45 -12.80
C GLU A 189 14.13 21.35 -12.98
N LYS A 190 13.00 20.99 -12.38
CA LYS A 190 11.74 21.76 -12.47
C LYS A 190 11.84 23.17 -11.90
N TYR A 191 12.62 23.36 -10.85
CA TYR A 191 12.77 24.63 -10.15
C TYR A 191 14.13 25.30 -10.37
N ARG A 192 14.91 24.85 -11.36
CA ARG A 192 16.24 25.40 -11.68
C ARG A 192 16.19 26.87 -12.04
N GLU A 193 15.15 27.33 -12.74
CA GLU A 193 14.96 28.70 -13.18
C GLU A 193 14.12 29.55 -12.21
N GLY A 194 13.90 29.05 -10.98
CA GLY A 194 13.04 29.70 -10.01
C GLY A 194 11.56 29.27 -10.13
N PHE A 195 10.71 29.81 -9.27
CA PHE A 195 9.29 29.53 -9.30
C PHE A 195 8.66 30.01 -10.60
N PRO A 196 7.80 29.20 -11.26
CA PRO A 196 6.90 29.76 -12.25
C PRO A 196 6.05 30.83 -11.52
N ARG A 197 6.26 32.09 -11.86
CA ARG A 197 5.44 33.19 -11.34
C ARG A 197 4.01 32.91 -11.78
N SER A 198 3.13 32.68 -10.79
CA SER A 198 1.69 32.51 -10.96
C SER A 198 1.05 33.71 -11.67
#